data_505fb05f2d006c40f58fc9728d988163
#
_entry.id   505fb05f2d006c40f58fc9728d988163
#
_cell.length_a   1.000
_cell.length_b   1.000
_cell.length_c   1.000
_cell.angle_alpha   90.00
_cell.angle_beta   90.00
_cell.angle_gamma   90.00
#
_symmetry.space_group_name_H-M   'P 1'
#
loop_
_entity.id
_entity.type
_entity.pdbx_description
1 polymer ?
#
loop_
_entity_poly.entity_id
_entity_poly.type
_entity_poly.pdbx_seq_one_letter_code
_entity_poly.pdbx_strand_id
1 'polypeptide(L)'
;MDQQTQPVRRVYRLSGRTIDKHGQPLLFAQYVLEGWTTSLPQRINAAEVIGLYAEHGTHEQFHSEFKSDMALERVPSGKFDTNYLICQLAAVAMNLLRLMGQHTLHGKEAPVRHKAQRRRIKTVIQEMIYKAGRMIRHAGRFVLGLGANDPGFDVFAQHYGHMRSG
;
A
#
# COMPACT_ATOMS: atom_id res chain seq x y z
N MET A 1 39.85 -19.30 -6.18
CA MET A 1 38.60 -19.00 -5.48
C MET A 1 37.52 -19.78 -6.20
N ASP A 2 37.17 -20.95 -5.69
CA ASP A 2 36.10 -21.79 -6.25
C ASP A 2 34.77 -21.09 -6.05
N GLN A 3 34.16 -20.67 -7.15
CA GLN A 3 32.75 -20.27 -7.15
C GLN A 3 31.92 -21.54 -6.91
N GLN A 4 31.57 -21.78 -5.65
CA GLN A 4 30.55 -22.77 -5.31
C GLN A 4 29.23 -22.35 -6.00
N THR A 5 28.97 -23.00 -7.12
CA THR A 5 27.69 -22.86 -7.83
C THR A 5 26.60 -23.45 -6.92
N GLN A 6 25.86 -22.60 -6.23
CA GLN A 6 24.74 -23.06 -5.43
C GLN A 6 23.70 -23.72 -6.32
N PRO A 7 23.14 -24.87 -5.94
CA PRO A 7 22.13 -25.55 -6.75
C PRO A 7 20.89 -24.65 -6.87
N VAL A 8 20.52 -24.36 -8.10
CA VAL A 8 19.39 -23.53 -8.44
C VAL A 8 18.16 -24.41 -8.70
N ARG A 9 17.09 -24.18 -7.94
CA ARG A 9 15.81 -24.86 -8.10
C ARG A 9 14.87 -24.04 -8.97
N ARG A 10 14.15 -24.70 -9.86
CA ARG A 10 13.08 -24.09 -10.66
C ARG A 10 11.70 -24.59 -10.20
N VAL A 11 10.78 -23.67 -10.03
CA VAL A 11 9.38 -23.93 -9.65
C VAL A 11 8.49 -23.40 -10.77
N TYR A 12 7.50 -24.19 -11.15
CA TYR A 12 6.58 -23.86 -12.24
C TYR A 12 5.14 -23.89 -11.75
N ARG A 13 4.31 -22.99 -12.29
CA ARG A 13 2.85 -23.01 -12.15
C ARG A 13 2.22 -23.01 -13.54
N LEU A 14 1.40 -24.02 -13.79
CA LEU A 14 0.54 -24.07 -14.96
C LEU A 14 -0.86 -23.64 -14.55
N SER A 15 -1.36 -22.58 -15.14
CA SER A 15 -2.71 -22.06 -14.91
C SER A 15 -3.53 -22.23 -16.18
N GLY A 16 -4.72 -22.85 -16.07
CA GLY A 16 -5.67 -22.99 -17.16
C GLY A 16 -6.87 -22.08 -16.98
N ARG A 17 -7.28 -21.37 -18.02
CA ARG A 17 -8.48 -20.54 -18.03
C ARG A 17 -9.41 -20.96 -19.16
N THR A 18 -10.66 -21.27 -18.80
CA THR A 18 -11.73 -21.69 -19.72
C THR A 18 -12.79 -20.61 -19.94
N ILE A 19 -12.71 -19.50 -19.16
CA ILE A 19 -13.63 -18.36 -19.22
C ILE A 19 -12.81 -17.09 -19.45
N ASP A 20 -13.33 -16.15 -20.23
CA ASP A 20 -12.71 -14.84 -20.43
C ASP A 20 -12.93 -13.90 -19.22
N LYS A 21 -12.41 -12.67 -19.31
CA LYS A 21 -12.57 -11.64 -18.26
C LYS A 21 -14.01 -11.13 -18.10
N HIS A 22 -14.90 -11.44 -19.04
CA HIS A 22 -16.33 -11.07 -19.03
C HIS A 22 -17.24 -12.23 -18.63
N GLY A 23 -16.67 -13.40 -18.29
CA GLY A 23 -17.41 -14.58 -17.88
C GLY A 23 -17.89 -15.46 -19.03
N GLN A 24 -17.47 -15.19 -20.28
CA GLN A 24 -17.86 -16.01 -21.43
C GLN A 24 -16.92 -17.22 -21.57
N PRO A 25 -17.46 -18.41 -21.92
CA PRO A 25 -16.65 -19.58 -22.21
C PRO A 25 -15.70 -19.31 -23.38
N LEU A 26 -14.45 -19.68 -23.22
CA LEU A 26 -13.46 -19.63 -24.30
C LEU A 26 -13.64 -20.85 -25.21
N LEU A 27 -13.48 -20.66 -26.51
CA LEU A 27 -13.55 -21.77 -27.49
C LEU A 27 -12.44 -22.81 -27.24
N PHE A 28 -11.26 -22.35 -26.80
CA PHE A 28 -10.15 -23.18 -26.36
C PHE A 28 -9.63 -22.72 -25.02
N ALA A 29 -9.26 -23.66 -24.15
CA ALA A 29 -8.63 -23.34 -22.87
C ALA A 29 -7.29 -22.63 -23.11
N GLN A 30 -7.10 -21.52 -22.40
CA GLN A 30 -5.81 -20.79 -22.42
C GLN A 30 -4.96 -21.27 -21.24
N TYR A 31 -3.74 -21.70 -21.54
CA TYR A 31 -2.78 -22.12 -20.53
C TYR A 31 -1.66 -21.08 -20.41
N VAL A 32 -1.33 -20.73 -19.18
CA VAL A 32 -0.20 -19.86 -18.85
C VAL A 32 0.77 -20.64 -17.98
N LEU A 33 2.02 -20.75 -18.45
CA LEU A 33 3.11 -21.34 -17.68
C LEU A 33 3.97 -20.22 -17.11
N GLU A 34 4.03 -20.17 -15.77
CA GLU A 34 4.91 -19.25 -15.04
C GLU A 34 6.05 -20.05 -14.40
N GLY A 35 7.24 -19.45 -14.35
CA GLY A 35 8.42 -20.10 -13.78
C GLY A 35 9.21 -19.18 -12.86
N TRP A 36 9.66 -19.75 -11.75
CA TRP A 36 10.50 -19.05 -10.76
C TRP A 36 11.78 -19.82 -10.54
N THR A 37 12.85 -19.09 -10.36
CA THR A 37 14.18 -19.62 -10.03
C THR A 37 14.51 -19.22 -8.60
N THR A 38 14.90 -20.19 -7.77
CA THR A 38 15.16 -19.95 -6.35
C THR A 38 16.33 -20.78 -5.83
N SER A 39 17.07 -20.22 -4.88
CA SER A 39 18.08 -20.93 -4.08
C SER A 39 17.52 -21.49 -2.77
N LEU A 40 16.22 -21.33 -2.50
CA LEU A 40 15.58 -21.83 -1.30
C LEU A 40 15.65 -23.37 -1.23
N PRO A 41 15.85 -23.94 -0.02
CA PRO A 41 15.97 -25.38 0.15
C PRO A 41 14.69 -26.13 -0.26
N GLN A 42 14.83 -27.39 -0.63
CA GLN A 42 13.71 -28.21 -1.11
C GLN A 42 12.59 -28.43 -0.07
N ARG A 43 12.87 -28.26 1.21
CA ARG A 43 11.85 -28.31 2.28
C ARG A 43 10.76 -27.27 2.15
N ILE A 44 11.06 -26.13 1.48
CA ILE A 44 10.07 -25.10 1.15
C ILE A 44 9.33 -25.58 -0.08
N ASN A 45 8.02 -25.78 0.02
CA ASN A 45 7.21 -26.29 -1.09
C ASN A 45 7.05 -25.26 -2.22
N ALA A 46 6.56 -25.71 -3.38
CA ALA A 46 6.41 -24.85 -4.55
C ALA A 46 5.42 -23.70 -4.34
N ALA A 47 4.33 -23.95 -3.59
CA ALA A 47 3.32 -22.93 -3.30
C ALA A 47 3.88 -21.83 -2.39
N GLU A 48 4.69 -22.20 -1.40
CA GLU A 48 5.38 -21.24 -0.53
C GLU A 48 6.36 -20.37 -1.32
N VAL A 49 7.16 -20.96 -2.23
CA VAL A 49 8.06 -20.20 -3.11
C VAL A 49 7.26 -19.19 -3.94
N ILE A 50 6.15 -19.61 -4.55
CA ILE A 50 5.28 -18.73 -5.34
C ILE A 50 4.68 -17.62 -4.47
N GLY A 51 4.25 -17.95 -3.24
CA GLY A 51 3.73 -16.99 -2.27
C GLY A 51 4.77 -15.91 -1.92
N LEU A 52 6.01 -16.31 -1.61
CA LEU A 52 7.11 -15.37 -1.33
C LEU A 52 7.39 -14.42 -2.51
N TYR A 53 7.34 -14.94 -3.75
CA TYR A 53 7.47 -14.09 -4.92
C TYR A 53 6.28 -13.14 -5.12
N ALA A 54 5.06 -13.59 -4.82
CA ALA A 54 3.88 -12.73 -4.87
C ALA A 54 3.95 -11.60 -3.83
N GLU A 55 4.48 -11.88 -2.64
CA GLU A 55 4.73 -10.86 -1.60
C GLU A 55 5.78 -9.83 -2.03
N HIS A 56 6.72 -10.19 -2.91
CA HIS A 56 7.70 -9.26 -3.45
C HIS A 56 7.04 -8.09 -4.22
N GLY A 57 5.91 -8.33 -4.87
CA GLY A 57 5.12 -7.26 -5.50
C GLY A 57 4.64 -6.18 -4.51
N THR A 58 4.52 -6.51 -3.22
CA THR A 58 4.22 -5.56 -2.15
C THR A 58 5.35 -4.55 -1.94
N HIS A 59 6.60 -4.96 -2.11
CA HIS A 59 7.76 -4.06 -2.02
C HIS A 59 7.76 -3.05 -3.17
N GLU A 60 7.44 -3.46 -4.38
CA GLU A 60 7.32 -2.54 -5.52
C GLU A 60 6.23 -1.51 -5.29
N GLN A 61 5.10 -1.92 -4.72
CA GLN A 61 4.04 -1.01 -4.32
C GLN A 61 4.52 0.00 -3.27
N PHE A 62 5.28 -0.44 -2.26
CA PHE A 62 5.82 0.46 -1.24
C PHE A 62 6.82 1.45 -1.83
N HIS A 63 7.69 1.00 -2.73
CA HIS A 63 8.61 1.89 -3.44
C HIS A 63 7.87 2.92 -4.28
N SER A 64 6.81 2.51 -4.98
CA SER A 64 5.96 3.41 -5.75
C SER A 64 5.29 4.45 -4.85
N GLU A 65 4.71 4.04 -3.72
CA GLU A 65 4.06 4.95 -2.78
C GLU A 65 5.07 5.92 -2.15
N PHE A 66 6.26 5.44 -1.77
CA PHE A 66 7.31 6.27 -1.21
C PHE A 66 7.81 7.31 -2.22
N LYS A 67 8.03 6.91 -3.47
CA LYS A 67 8.46 7.82 -4.52
C LYS A 67 7.36 8.79 -4.95
N SER A 68 6.22 8.25 -5.39
CA SER A 68 5.20 9.03 -6.09
C SER A 68 4.18 9.66 -5.15
N ASP A 69 3.66 8.90 -4.16
CA ASP A 69 2.62 9.42 -3.27
C ASP A 69 3.19 10.40 -2.24
N MET A 70 4.45 10.23 -1.83
CA MET A 70 5.15 11.15 -0.94
C MET A 70 6.04 12.17 -1.67
N ALA A 71 5.96 12.22 -3.00
CA ALA A 71 6.69 13.18 -3.85
C ALA A 71 8.21 13.17 -3.67
N LEU A 72 8.80 12.00 -3.37
CA LEU A 72 10.25 11.83 -3.18
C LEU A 72 10.99 11.36 -4.44
N GLU A 73 10.34 11.41 -5.61
CA GLU A 73 11.01 11.16 -6.90
C GLU A 73 12.15 12.15 -7.15
N ARG A 74 12.00 13.35 -6.63
CA ARG A 74 13.02 14.40 -6.66
C ARG A 74 13.35 14.83 -5.25
N VAL A 75 14.56 14.48 -4.81
CA VAL A 75 15.05 14.93 -3.51
C VAL A 75 15.28 16.44 -3.52
N PRO A 76 14.91 17.17 -2.45
CA PRO A 76 14.85 18.64 -2.46
C PRO A 76 16.22 19.33 -2.36
N SER A 77 17.31 18.59 -2.14
CA SER A 77 18.64 19.16 -1.91
C SER A 77 19.71 18.47 -2.76
N GLY A 78 20.77 19.19 -3.12
CA GLY A 78 22.01 18.63 -3.66
C GLY A 78 22.93 17.99 -2.61
N LYS A 79 22.59 18.08 -1.30
CA LYS A 79 23.41 17.57 -0.21
C LYS A 79 22.91 16.20 0.24
N PHE A 80 23.81 15.21 0.30
CA PHE A 80 23.47 13.84 0.69
C PHE A 80 22.85 13.76 2.09
N ASP A 81 23.46 14.38 3.10
CA ASP A 81 23.01 14.29 4.49
C ASP A 81 21.61 14.88 4.68
N THR A 82 21.31 15.99 3.99
CA THR A 82 19.99 16.61 4.01
C THR A 82 18.95 15.67 3.41
N ASN A 83 19.25 15.07 2.26
CA ASN A 83 18.34 14.12 1.60
C ASN A 83 18.17 12.84 2.42
N TYR A 84 19.23 12.36 3.06
CA TYR A 84 19.18 11.21 3.97
C TYR A 84 18.22 11.47 5.13
N LEU A 85 18.33 12.60 5.80
CA LEU A 85 17.43 12.99 6.88
C LEU A 85 15.97 13.09 6.40
N ILE A 86 15.73 13.69 5.25
CA ILE A 86 14.39 13.80 4.66
C ILE A 86 13.81 12.42 4.37
N CYS A 87 14.59 11.50 3.82
CA CYS A 87 14.15 10.13 3.58
C CYS A 87 13.81 9.38 4.87
N GLN A 88 14.56 9.59 5.95
CA GLN A 88 14.26 8.99 7.26
C GLN A 88 12.95 9.52 7.83
N LEU A 89 12.72 10.83 7.80
CA LEU A 89 11.47 11.45 8.24
C LEU A 89 10.28 10.99 7.38
N ALA A 90 10.49 10.89 6.08
CA ALA A 90 9.48 10.38 5.16
C ALA A 90 9.13 8.90 5.41
N ALA A 91 10.11 8.07 5.78
CA ALA A 91 9.85 6.67 6.15
C ALA A 91 8.99 6.56 7.42
N VAL A 92 9.22 7.42 8.41
CA VAL A 92 8.37 7.49 9.61
C VAL A 92 6.96 7.94 9.24
N ALA A 93 6.84 9.02 8.47
CA ALA A 93 5.54 9.53 8.00
C ALA A 93 4.78 8.48 7.18
N MET A 94 5.47 7.77 6.29
CA MET A 94 4.89 6.66 5.51
C MET A 94 4.30 5.57 6.41
N ASN A 95 5.02 5.16 7.46
CA ASN A 95 4.52 4.14 8.39
C ASN A 95 3.27 4.62 9.15
N LEU A 96 3.24 5.88 9.58
CA LEU A 96 2.06 6.47 10.22
C LEU A 96 0.87 6.52 9.26
N LEU A 97 1.06 6.98 8.02
CA LEU A 97 0.01 7.02 7.01
C LEU A 97 -0.51 5.61 6.66
N ARG A 98 0.36 4.60 6.66
CA ARG A 98 -0.04 3.20 6.47
C ARG A 98 -0.90 2.69 7.61
N LEU A 99 -0.54 2.97 8.86
CA LEU A 99 -1.34 2.63 10.03
C LEU A 99 -2.72 3.31 9.96
N MET A 100 -2.76 4.60 9.65
CA MET A 100 -4.02 5.31 9.41
C MET A 100 -4.84 4.65 8.29
N GLY A 101 -4.20 4.27 7.18
CA GLY A 101 -4.85 3.59 6.07
C GLY A 101 -5.39 2.20 6.41
N GLN A 102 -4.80 1.49 7.37
CA GLN A 102 -5.31 0.23 7.90
C GLN A 102 -6.49 0.47 8.84
N HIS A 103 -6.37 1.38 9.80
CA HIS A 103 -7.42 1.71 10.77
C HIS A 103 -8.71 2.20 10.11
N THR A 104 -8.60 2.94 9.03
CA THR A 104 -9.77 3.49 8.30
C THR A 104 -10.52 2.47 7.44
N LEU A 105 -10.09 1.21 7.40
CA LEU A 105 -10.81 0.11 6.72
C LEU A 105 -11.71 -0.70 7.65
N HIS A 106 -11.67 -0.47 8.96
CA HIS A 106 -12.39 -1.28 9.95
C HIS A 106 -13.83 -0.82 10.24
N GLY A 107 -14.33 0.24 9.59
CA GLY A 107 -15.68 0.75 9.78
C GLY A 107 -16.69 0.28 8.73
N LYS A 108 -17.98 0.30 9.07
CA LYS A 108 -19.08 0.05 8.13
C LYS A 108 -19.11 1.06 6.96
N GLU A 109 -18.59 2.25 7.21
CA GLU A 109 -18.49 3.37 6.26
C GLU A 109 -17.23 3.30 5.38
N ALA A 110 -16.39 2.27 5.56
CA ALA A 110 -15.20 2.12 4.72
C ALA A 110 -15.61 1.79 3.28
N PRO A 111 -15.41 2.68 2.29
CA PRO A 111 -15.82 2.46 0.91
C PRO A 111 -14.85 1.50 0.23
N VAL A 112 -14.93 0.21 0.55
CA VAL A 112 -14.05 -0.82 -0.02
C VAL A 112 -14.78 -1.52 -1.14
N ARG A 113 -14.45 -1.17 -2.39
CA ARG A 113 -14.93 -1.88 -3.59
C ARG A 113 -14.34 -3.29 -3.74
N HIS A 114 -13.17 -3.52 -3.16
CA HIS A 114 -12.43 -4.77 -3.21
C HIS A 114 -11.81 -5.07 -1.85
N LYS A 115 -11.50 -6.36 -1.58
CA LYS A 115 -10.73 -6.74 -0.39
C LYS A 115 -9.39 -6.01 -0.41
N ALA A 116 -9.23 -5.04 0.48
CA ALA A 116 -8.00 -4.28 0.68
C ALA A 116 -7.57 -4.43 2.13
N GLN A 117 -6.28 -4.60 2.34
CA GLN A 117 -5.70 -4.67 3.68
C GLN A 117 -5.40 -3.28 4.25
N ARG A 118 -5.28 -2.28 3.38
CA ARG A 118 -5.06 -0.88 3.72
C ARG A 118 -5.45 0.04 2.57
N ARG A 119 -5.69 1.31 2.88
CA ARG A 119 -5.82 2.34 1.86
C ARG A 119 -4.44 2.73 1.32
N ARG A 120 -4.38 3.13 0.05
CA ARG A 120 -3.18 3.71 -0.54
C ARG A 120 -2.81 5.03 0.16
N ILE A 121 -1.52 5.29 0.35
CA ILE A 121 -1.02 6.49 1.06
C ILE A 121 -1.57 7.78 0.44
N LYS A 122 -1.59 7.89 -0.89
CA LYS A 122 -2.18 9.04 -1.59
C LYS A 122 -3.63 9.30 -1.20
N THR A 123 -4.44 8.24 -1.06
CA THR A 123 -5.84 8.36 -0.63
C THR A 123 -5.93 8.84 0.82
N VAL A 124 -5.09 8.31 1.71
CA VAL A 124 -5.03 8.75 3.12
C VAL A 124 -4.65 10.23 3.21
N ILE A 125 -3.66 10.67 2.45
CA ILE A 125 -3.24 12.08 2.41
C ILE A 125 -4.39 12.97 1.92
N GLN A 126 -5.07 12.58 0.85
CA GLN A 126 -6.18 13.36 0.27
C GLN A 126 -7.39 13.43 1.19
N GLU A 127 -7.76 12.31 1.82
CA GLU A 127 -8.97 12.23 2.62
C GLU A 127 -8.78 12.68 4.08
N MET A 128 -7.56 12.62 4.62
CA MET A 128 -7.32 12.87 6.04
C MET A 128 -6.37 14.04 6.32
N ILE A 129 -5.43 14.35 5.42
CA ILE A 129 -4.45 15.42 5.62
C ILE A 129 -4.84 16.69 4.86
N TYR A 130 -5.20 16.56 3.57
CA TYR A 130 -5.61 17.70 2.75
C TYR A 130 -7.08 18.04 2.98
N LYS A 131 -7.39 18.46 4.22
CA LYS A 131 -8.72 18.91 4.61
C LYS A 131 -8.82 20.43 4.53
N ALA A 132 -9.79 20.91 3.76
CA ALA A 132 -10.15 22.31 3.79
C ALA A 132 -10.79 22.64 5.14
N GLY A 133 -10.15 23.50 5.90
CA GLY A 133 -10.64 23.89 7.22
C GLY A 133 -10.63 25.40 7.40
N ARG A 134 -11.64 25.93 8.11
CA ARG A 134 -11.71 27.33 8.53
C ARG A 134 -11.57 27.41 10.04
N MET A 135 -10.58 28.16 10.51
CA MET A 135 -10.46 28.42 11.92
C MET A 135 -11.39 29.57 12.31
N ILE A 136 -12.31 29.32 13.22
CA ILE A 136 -13.31 30.26 13.70
C ILE A 136 -13.10 30.47 15.18
N ARG A 137 -13.12 31.73 15.64
CA ARG A 137 -13.15 32.06 17.05
C ARG A 137 -14.60 32.31 17.47
N HIS A 138 -15.14 31.46 18.33
CA HIS A 138 -16.50 31.59 18.84
C HIS A 138 -16.49 31.43 20.37
N ALA A 139 -17.11 32.38 21.09
CA ALA A 139 -17.20 32.38 22.55
C ALA A 139 -15.85 32.14 23.26
N GLY A 140 -14.77 32.76 22.78
CA GLY A 140 -13.42 32.62 23.34
C GLY A 140 -12.70 31.31 22.99
N ARG A 141 -13.33 30.39 22.25
CA ARG A 141 -12.76 29.11 21.81
C ARG A 141 -12.39 29.14 20.36
N PHE A 142 -11.32 28.43 20.01
CA PHE A 142 -11.00 28.16 18.61
C PHE A 142 -11.74 26.91 18.16
N VAL A 143 -12.49 27.04 17.06
CA VAL A 143 -13.25 25.95 16.44
C VAL A 143 -12.69 25.77 15.03
N LEU A 144 -12.30 24.56 14.69
CA LEU A 144 -11.96 24.17 13.34
C LEU A 144 -13.23 23.71 12.63
N GLY A 145 -13.76 24.54 11.75
CA GLY A 145 -14.88 24.17 10.87
C GLY A 145 -14.34 23.44 9.63
N LEU A 146 -14.69 22.19 9.45
CA LEU A 146 -14.43 21.41 8.23
C LEU A 146 -15.62 21.54 7.30
N GLY A 147 -15.39 21.49 5.98
CA GLY A 147 -16.45 21.63 4.98
C GLY A 147 -17.56 20.59 5.13
N ALA A 148 -18.82 21.03 5.04
CA ALA A 148 -19.99 20.16 5.24
C ALA A 148 -20.15 19.03 4.21
N ASN A 149 -19.53 19.14 3.03
CA ASN A 149 -19.63 18.17 1.93
C ASN A 149 -18.30 17.44 1.66
N ASP A 150 -17.45 17.28 2.68
CA ASP A 150 -16.21 16.56 2.52
C ASP A 150 -16.47 15.03 2.55
N PRO A 151 -16.26 14.30 1.45
CA PRO A 151 -16.55 12.86 1.36
C PRO A 151 -15.70 12.00 2.29
N GLY A 152 -14.58 12.52 2.79
CA GLY A 152 -13.72 11.83 3.75
C GLY A 152 -13.96 12.27 5.20
N PHE A 153 -14.98 13.10 5.49
CA PHE A 153 -15.21 13.63 6.83
C PHE A 153 -15.55 12.52 7.84
N ASP A 154 -16.40 11.57 7.46
CA ASP A 154 -16.83 10.50 8.36
C ASP A 154 -15.65 9.59 8.76
N VAL A 155 -14.79 9.26 7.78
CA VAL A 155 -13.56 8.50 8.01
C VAL A 155 -12.60 9.27 8.92
N PHE A 156 -12.45 10.57 8.70
CA PHE A 156 -11.62 11.44 9.53
C PHE A 156 -12.17 11.51 10.96
N ALA A 157 -13.48 11.74 11.13
CA ALA A 157 -14.13 11.84 12.43
C ALA A 157 -14.04 10.53 13.22
N GLN A 158 -14.23 9.39 12.56
CA GLN A 158 -14.08 8.08 13.15
C GLN A 158 -12.65 7.84 13.64
N HIS A 159 -11.65 8.15 12.80
CA HIS A 159 -10.25 7.98 13.17
C HIS A 159 -9.84 8.89 14.33
N TYR A 160 -10.28 10.15 14.30
CA TYR A 160 -10.07 11.10 15.39
C TYR A 160 -10.70 10.62 16.70
N GLY A 161 -11.92 10.07 16.64
CA GLY A 161 -12.61 9.48 17.78
C GLY A 161 -11.82 8.33 18.41
N HIS A 162 -11.28 7.43 17.60
CA HIS A 162 -10.45 6.33 18.08
C HIS A 162 -9.16 6.81 18.76
N MET A 163 -8.49 7.80 18.19
CA MET A 163 -7.26 8.33 18.79
C MET A 163 -7.50 9.08 20.10
N ARG A 164 -8.72 9.59 20.32
CA ARG A 164 -9.09 10.29 21.57
C ARG A 164 -9.49 9.35 22.69
N SER A 165 -9.94 8.15 22.38
CA SER A 165 -10.45 7.16 23.35
C SER A 165 -9.37 6.16 23.82
N GLY A 166 -8.18 6.16 23.26
CA GLY A 166 -7.00 5.40 23.71
C GLY A 166 -6.07 6.25 24.52
#